data_501495e0fb5ab609d54735c5856e4746
#
_entry.id   501495e0fb5ab609d54735c5856e4746
#
_cell.length_a   1.000
_cell.length_b   1.000
_cell.length_c   1.000
_cell.angle_alpha   90.00
_cell.angle_beta   90.00
_cell.angle_gamma   90.00
#
_symmetry.space_group_name_H-M   'P 1'
#
loop_
_entity.id
_entity.type
_entity.pdbx_description
1 polymer ?
#
loop_
_entity_poly.entity_id
_entity_poly.type
_entity_poly.pdbx_seq_one_letter_code
_entity_poly.pdbx_strand_id
1 'polypeptide(L)'
;MLPPRFSLGLVVVLVSIFQVCAGYNSAGLLRWEHHRRFFDDDRFYNPPNGWENAKPGEILSRRKVDVAPVGLFKLGVTAYQLLYRTTGLHDGDATTSVTTVLIPDNHDRDKLISASVYEDSISPLCAPSRRFKLGNNVVKNLAISYQSLFITSLLHEGWIVTVPDHEGPESAFTAGPLEGHIILDAVRATLSFDRANLHSDAKVIGYGYSGGALANGWAASLQDSYASELNVVGWSLGGTITNLFTWIRYIDGT
;
A
#
# COMPACT_ATOMS: atom_id res chain seq x y z
N MET A 1 30.24 29.14 -10.17
CA MET A 1 28.87 28.65 -10.30
C MET A 1 28.43 28.16 -8.92
N LEU A 2 27.53 28.88 -8.25
CA LEU A 2 26.98 28.50 -6.95
C LEU A 2 25.90 27.42 -7.16
N PRO A 3 25.81 26.36 -6.31
CA PRO A 3 24.75 25.38 -6.41
C PRO A 3 23.39 26.00 -6.09
N PRO A 4 22.28 25.49 -6.67
CA PRO A 4 20.96 26.03 -6.40
C PRO A 4 20.61 25.84 -4.92
N ARG A 5 20.24 26.92 -4.25
CA ARG A 5 19.67 26.93 -2.91
C ARG A 5 18.31 26.20 -2.96
N PHE A 6 18.27 24.93 -2.59
CA PHE A 6 17.00 24.29 -2.26
C PHE A 6 16.37 25.06 -1.09
N SER A 7 15.17 25.57 -1.31
CA SER A 7 14.55 26.44 -0.30
C SER A 7 14.22 25.63 0.95
N LEU A 8 14.56 26.21 2.09
CA LEU A 8 14.26 25.66 3.43
C LEU A 8 12.78 25.24 3.60
N GLY A 9 11.89 25.81 2.78
CA GLY A 9 10.47 25.49 2.76
C GLY A 9 10.13 24.06 2.29
N LEU A 10 10.90 23.49 1.36
CA LEU A 10 10.64 22.13 0.86
C LEU A 10 11.06 21.06 1.90
N VAL A 11 12.14 21.30 2.61
CA VAL A 11 12.63 20.42 3.68
C VAL A 11 11.67 20.43 4.88
N VAL A 12 11.13 21.59 5.25
CA VAL A 12 10.15 21.72 6.33
C VAL A 12 8.84 21.01 5.98
N VAL A 13 8.40 21.04 4.72
CA VAL A 13 7.19 20.32 4.28
C VAL A 13 7.41 18.79 4.33
N LEU A 14 8.59 18.30 3.95
CA LEU A 14 8.89 16.85 4.01
C LEU A 14 9.00 16.37 5.46
N VAL A 15 9.65 17.10 6.35
CA VAL A 15 9.76 16.75 7.78
C VAL A 15 8.39 16.82 8.47
N SER A 16 7.54 17.79 8.11
CA SER A 16 6.17 17.90 8.65
C SER A 16 5.26 16.77 8.20
N ILE A 17 5.49 16.18 7.02
CA ILE A 17 4.72 15.03 6.51
C ILE A 17 5.03 13.78 7.34
N PHE A 18 6.29 13.55 7.72
CA PHE A 18 6.68 12.44 8.60
C PHE A 18 6.04 12.53 10.01
N GLN A 19 5.83 13.73 10.53
CA GLN A 19 5.24 13.92 11.87
C GLN A 19 3.71 13.75 11.91
N VAL A 20 3.01 13.83 10.79
CA VAL A 20 1.54 13.88 10.78
C VAL A 20 0.90 12.48 10.91
N CYS A 21 1.58 11.41 10.49
CA CYS A 21 1.10 10.05 10.72
C CYS A 21 1.50 9.48 12.09
N ALA A 22 2.68 9.83 12.59
CA ALA A 22 3.07 9.50 13.95
C ALA A 22 2.36 10.46 14.90
N GLY A 23 1.26 10.09 15.50
CA GLY A 23 0.68 10.79 16.63
C GLY A 23 1.69 10.85 17.79
N TYR A 24 2.66 11.77 17.69
CA TYR A 24 3.78 11.87 18.63
C TYR A 24 3.27 12.37 19.97
N ASN A 25 3.16 11.46 20.91
CA ASN A 25 3.09 11.77 22.33
C ASN A 25 4.33 11.14 22.97
N SER A 26 5.30 11.97 23.32
CA SER A 26 6.63 11.62 23.83
C SER A 26 6.67 10.86 25.18
N ALA A 27 5.54 10.38 25.65
CA ALA A 27 5.40 9.62 26.91
C ALA A 27 5.16 8.10 26.71
N GLY A 28 5.26 7.55 25.49
CA GLY A 28 4.69 6.24 25.16
C GLY A 28 5.63 5.11 24.77
N LEU A 29 6.95 5.21 24.92
CA LEU A 29 7.92 4.16 24.54
C LEU A 29 7.81 2.82 25.31
N LEU A 30 6.97 2.73 26.31
CA LEU A 30 6.82 1.52 27.17
C LEU A 30 5.44 0.84 27.10
N ARG A 31 4.62 1.12 26.08
CA ARG A 31 3.24 0.58 26.00
C ARG A 31 2.84 -0.04 24.68
N TRP A 32 3.77 -0.60 23.91
CA TRP A 32 3.49 -1.15 22.57
C TRP A 32 2.41 -2.25 22.55
N GLU A 33 2.44 -3.19 23.48
CA GLU A 33 1.46 -4.29 23.51
C GLU A 33 0.05 -3.86 23.92
N HIS A 34 -0.10 -2.78 24.69
CA HIS A 34 -1.40 -2.27 25.13
C HIS A 34 -2.07 -1.36 24.11
N HIS A 35 -1.31 -0.73 23.19
CA HIS A 35 -1.86 0.18 22.18
C HIS A 35 -2.63 -0.53 21.05
N ARG A 36 -2.32 -1.78 20.73
CA ARG A 36 -3.06 -2.57 19.73
C ARG A 36 -4.55 -2.73 20.06
N ARG A 37 -4.93 -2.76 21.35
CA ARG A 37 -6.32 -2.98 21.78
C ARG A 37 -7.18 -1.73 21.85
N PHE A 38 -6.60 -0.54 21.86
CA PHE A 38 -7.35 0.70 22.11
C PHE A 38 -7.73 1.50 20.86
N PHE A 39 -7.14 1.24 19.69
CA PHE A 39 -7.32 2.09 18.51
C PHE A 39 -7.86 1.38 17.27
N ASP A 40 -8.05 0.07 17.28
CA ASP A 40 -8.53 -0.67 16.14
C ASP A 40 -9.64 -1.67 16.49
N ASP A 41 -10.85 -1.15 16.63
CA ASP A 41 -12.07 -1.96 16.78
C ASP A 41 -12.58 -2.52 15.44
N ASP A 42 -11.90 -2.26 14.33
CA ASP A 42 -12.32 -2.74 13.02
C ASP A 42 -11.94 -4.20 12.82
N ARG A 43 -12.88 -5.07 13.20
CA ARG A 43 -12.73 -6.54 13.13
C ARG A 43 -12.39 -7.08 11.74
N PHE A 44 -12.54 -6.27 10.71
CA PHE A 44 -12.19 -6.67 9.34
C PHE A 44 -10.71 -7.03 9.20
N TYR A 45 -9.82 -6.39 9.95
CA TYR A 45 -8.38 -6.63 9.91
C TYR A 45 -7.94 -7.87 10.73
N ASN A 46 -8.88 -8.52 11.44
CA ASN A 46 -8.60 -9.74 12.19
C ASN A 46 -8.89 -10.94 11.28
N PRO A 47 -7.89 -11.76 10.92
CA PRO A 47 -8.13 -12.92 10.07
C PRO A 47 -8.97 -13.99 10.79
N PRO A 48 -9.74 -14.80 10.05
CA PRO A 48 -10.50 -15.91 10.61
C PRO A 48 -9.56 -17.03 11.09
N ASN A 49 -10.04 -17.91 11.96
CA ASN A 49 -9.25 -19.05 12.46
C ASN A 49 -8.76 -19.92 11.28
N GLY A 50 -7.53 -20.38 11.35
CA GLY A 50 -6.93 -21.30 10.35
C GLY A 50 -6.43 -20.60 9.09
N TRP A 51 -6.40 -19.27 9.08
CA TRP A 51 -5.92 -18.46 7.95
C TRP A 51 -4.47 -18.75 7.55
N GLU A 52 -3.66 -19.23 8.49
CA GLU A 52 -2.25 -19.55 8.26
C GLU A 52 -2.08 -20.64 7.20
N ASN A 53 -3.10 -21.51 7.05
CA ASN A 53 -3.11 -22.61 6.08
C ASN A 53 -3.60 -22.19 4.68
N ALA A 54 -4.08 -20.97 4.52
CA ALA A 54 -4.50 -20.46 3.23
C ALA A 54 -3.28 -20.25 2.30
N LYS A 55 -3.54 -20.24 1.00
CA LYS A 55 -2.48 -20.02 -0.01
C LYS A 55 -2.14 -18.51 -0.08
N PRO A 56 -0.90 -18.16 -0.51
CA PRO A 56 -0.56 -16.79 -0.85
C PRO A 56 -1.57 -16.18 -1.83
N GLY A 57 -2.09 -14.98 -1.51
CA GLY A 57 -3.12 -14.31 -2.29
C GLY A 57 -4.55 -14.80 -2.06
N GLU A 58 -4.78 -15.81 -1.20
CA GLU A 58 -6.14 -16.27 -0.89
C GLU A 58 -6.89 -15.22 -0.06
N ILE A 59 -8.10 -14.90 -0.51
CA ILE A 59 -8.97 -13.90 0.13
C ILE A 59 -9.61 -14.52 1.38
N LEU A 60 -9.32 -13.95 2.53
CA LEU A 60 -9.82 -14.39 3.84
C LEU A 60 -11.13 -13.68 4.22
N SER A 61 -11.23 -12.41 3.86
CA SER A 61 -12.43 -11.59 4.09
C SER A 61 -12.53 -10.49 3.03
N ARG A 62 -13.76 -10.03 2.77
CA ARG A 62 -14.02 -8.95 1.81
C ARG A 62 -15.13 -8.04 2.30
N ARG A 63 -15.05 -6.76 1.96
CA ARG A 63 -16.14 -5.80 2.20
C ARG A 63 -16.18 -4.72 1.14
N LYS A 64 -17.38 -4.20 0.85
CA LYS A 64 -17.53 -2.98 0.07
C LYS A 64 -17.28 -1.77 0.96
N VAL A 65 -16.59 -0.75 0.42
CA VAL A 65 -16.27 0.48 1.14
C VAL A 65 -16.54 1.69 0.27
N ASP A 66 -16.83 2.81 0.91
CA ASP A 66 -16.82 4.11 0.27
C ASP A 66 -15.42 4.72 0.43
N VAL A 67 -14.81 5.13 -0.68
CA VAL A 67 -13.47 5.69 -0.71
C VAL A 67 -13.50 7.17 -1.05
N ALA A 68 -12.71 7.92 -0.33
CA ALA A 68 -12.47 9.34 -0.57
C ALA A 68 -11.03 9.66 -0.19
N PRO A 69 -10.07 9.48 -1.08
CA PRO A 69 -8.65 9.66 -0.78
C PRO A 69 -8.31 11.05 -0.23
N VAL A 70 -9.08 12.05 -0.58
CA VAL A 70 -8.98 13.42 -0.03
C VAL A 70 -9.83 13.59 1.24
N GLY A 71 -10.59 12.56 1.65
CA GLY A 71 -11.41 12.57 2.86
C GLY A 71 -12.76 13.27 2.75
N LEU A 72 -12.99 14.09 1.73
CA LEU A 72 -14.18 14.94 1.57
C LEU A 72 -15.07 14.52 0.38
N PHE A 73 -14.48 14.01 -0.69
CA PHE A 73 -15.20 13.68 -1.91
C PHE A 73 -15.12 12.18 -2.20
N LYS A 74 -16.30 11.60 -2.41
CA LYS A 74 -16.39 10.21 -2.82
C LYS A 74 -15.80 10.03 -4.22
N LEU A 75 -14.95 9.04 -4.39
CA LEU A 75 -14.49 8.62 -5.70
C LEU A 75 -15.61 7.86 -6.41
N GLY A 76 -15.93 8.23 -7.67
CA GLY A 76 -16.99 7.62 -8.48
C GLY A 76 -16.66 6.22 -9.00
N VAL A 77 -16.26 5.31 -8.12
CA VAL A 77 -15.92 3.93 -8.43
C VAL A 77 -16.54 2.98 -7.40
N THR A 78 -16.71 1.72 -7.77
CA THR A 78 -17.00 0.67 -6.80
C THR A 78 -15.69 0.22 -6.15
N ALA A 79 -15.65 0.26 -4.82
CA ALA A 79 -14.44 -0.11 -4.07
C ALA A 79 -14.70 -1.25 -3.09
N TYR A 80 -13.73 -2.15 -3.01
CA TYR A 80 -13.71 -3.26 -2.06
C TYR A 80 -12.39 -3.30 -1.31
N GLN A 81 -12.44 -3.72 -0.05
CA GLN A 81 -11.26 -4.15 0.70
C GLN A 81 -11.24 -5.66 0.76
N LEU A 82 -10.07 -6.23 0.49
CA LEU A 82 -9.79 -7.65 0.56
C LEU A 82 -8.72 -7.86 1.62
N LEU A 83 -9.04 -8.61 2.68
CA LEU A 83 -8.05 -9.17 3.58
C LEU A 83 -7.58 -10.49 2.97
N TYR A 84 -6.29 -10.66 2.78
CA TYR A 84 -5.72 -11.84 2.15
C TYR A 84 -4.49 -12.35 2.91
N ARG A 85 -4.21 -13.64 2.74
CA ARG A 85 -2.98 -14.28 3.26
C ARG A 85 -1.81 -13.93 2.37
N THR A 86 -0.67 -13.62 2.95
CA THR A 86 0.59 -13.39 2.27
C THR A 86 1.76 -14.03 3.01
N THR A 87 2.96 -13.99 2.42
CA THR A 87 4.18 -14.53 3.02
C THR A 87 4.90 -13.44 3.80
N GLY A 88 5.35 -13.78 5.00
CA GLY A 88 6.08 -12.91 5.91
C GLY A 88 7.51 -12.62 5.46
N LEU A 89 8.29 -12.08 6.39
CA LEU A 89 9.70 -11.71 6.12
C LEU A 89 10.60 -12.93 5.92
N HIS A 90 10.32 -14.02 6.62
CA HIS A 90 11.08 -15.27 6.53
C HIS A 90 10.29 -16.30 5.72
N ASP A 91 11.03 -17.14 4.98
CA ASP A 91 10.44 -18.20 4.17
C ASP A 91 9.56 -19.12 5.03
N GLY A 92 8.32 -19.34 4.57
CA GLY A 92 7.34 -20.17 5.26
C GLY A 92 6.48 -19.46 6.29
N ASP A 93 6.82 -18.25 6.72
CA ASP A 93 5.97 -17.47 7.62
C ASP A 93 4.69 -17.04 6.91
N ALA A 94 3.56 -17.21 7.59
CA ALA A 94 2.28 -16.67 7.11
C ALA A 94 1.99 -15.35 7.79
N THR A 95 1.57 -14.37 7.01
CA THR A 95 1.00 -13.11 7.52
C THR A 95 -0.21 -12.70 6.68
N THR A 96 -0.84 -11.60 7.02
CA THR A 96 -1.97 -11.07 6.26
C THR A 96 -1.74 -9.63 5.88
N SER A 97 -2.39 -9.19 4.81
CA SER A 97 -2.47 -7.78 4.49
C SER A 97 -3.83 -7.45 3.89
N VAL A 98 -4.09 -6.17 3.69
CA VAL A 98 -5.31 -5.69 3.07
C VAL A 98 -4.96 -4.98 1.77
N THR A 99 -5.77 -5.16 0.73
CA THR A 99 -5.73 -4.31 -0.44
C THR A 99 -7.08 -3.65 -0.68
N THR A 100 -7.05 -2.42 -1.19
CA THR A 100 -8.24 -1.71 -1.66
C THR A 100 -8.33 -1.81 -3.18
N VAL A 101 -9.34 -2.50 -3.69
CA VAL A 101 -9.59 -2.68 -5.13
C VAL A 101 -10.58 -1.63 -5.60
N LEU A 102 -10.19 -0.81 -6.56
CA LEU A 102 -10.95 0.27 -7.16
C LEU A 102 -11.40 -0.14 -8.55
N ILE A 103 -12.70 -0.23 -8.78
CA ILE A 103 -13.30 -0.78 -9.99
C ILE A 103 -14.13 0.31 -10.67
N PRO A 104 -13.70 0.88 -11.81
CA PRO A 104 -14.51 1.79 -12.63
C PRO A 104 -15.71 1.07 -13.25
N ASP A 105 -16.79 1.77 -13.52
CA ASP A 105 -18.05 1.16 -14.02
C ASP A 105 -17.85 0.40 -15.34
N ASN A 106 -17.05 0.93 -16.27
CA ASN A 106 -16.78 0.32 -17.57
C ASN A 106 -15.31 -0.11 -17.65
N HIS A 107 -14.88 -0.96 -16.73
CA HIS A 107 -13.48 -1.36 -16.65
C HIS A 107 -13.05 -2.34 -17.77
N ASP A 108 -11.77 -2.22 -18.14
CA ASP A 108 -11.08 -3.16 -19.01
C ASP A 108 -10.69 -4.41 -18.18
N ARG A 109 -11.16 -5.57 -18.66
CA ARG A 109 -10.94 -6.85 -17.96
C ARG A 109 -9.53 -7.43 -18.15
N ASP A 110 -8.74 -6.83 -19.03
CA ASP A 110 -7.39 -7.28 -19.38
C ASP A 110 -6.28 -6.45 -18.70
N LYS A 111 -6.66 -5.50 -17.84
CA LYS A 111 -5.70 -4.54 -17.27
C LYS A 111 -5.89 -4.34 -15.77
N LEU A 112 -4.82 -4.57 -15.03
CA LEU A 112 -4.71 -4.35 -13.60
C LEU A 112 -3.48 -3.50 -13.28
N ILE A 113 -3.66 -2.47 -12.46
CA ILE A 113 -2.56 -1.72 -11.87
C ILE A 113 -2.46 -2.07 -10.38
N SER A 114 -1.28 -2.50 -9.95
CA SER A 114 -0.94 -2.59 -8.53
C SER A 114 -0.21 -1.31 -8.13
N ALA A 115 -0.90 -0.42 -7.42
CA ALA A 115 -0.40 0.90 -7.06
C ALA A 115 -0.02 0.93 -5.58
N SER A 116 1.28 1.00 -5.27
CA SER A 116 1.76 1.22 -3.91
C SER A 116 1.90 2.71 -3.68
N VAL A 117 1.01 3.25 -2.87
CA VAL A 117 1.01 4.66 -2.48
C VAL A 117 1.93 4.86 -1.28
N TYR A 118 2.34 6.10 -1.08
CA TYR A 118 3.12 6.52 0.07
C TYR A 118 2.42 6.13 1.38
N GLU A 119 3.10 5.33 2.18
CA GLU A 119 2.69 4.97 3.55
C GLU A 119 3.75 5.45 4.55
N ASP A 120 5.01 4.98 4.41
CA ASP A 120 6.23 5.39 5.13
C ASP A 120 5.96 5.67 6.60
N SER A 121 5.40 4.69 7.31
CA SER A 121 4.91 4.88 8.67
C SER A 121 5.21 3.66 9.54
N ILE A 122 5.35 3.91 10.84
CA ILE A 122 5.44 2.86 11.87
C ILE A 122 4.08 2.59 12.54
N SER A 123 2.98 3.10 11.97
CA SER A 123 1.63 2.95 12.54
C SER A 123 0.67 2.33 11.54
N PRO A 124 0.08 1.17 11.85
CA PRO A 124 -0.92 0.52 11.01
C PRO A 124 -2.15 1.39 10.69
N LEU A 125 -2.37 2.45 11.48
CA LEU A 125 -3.44 3.42 11.22
C LEU A 125 -3.16 4.31 10.00
N CYS A 126 -1.93 4.31 9.50
CA CYS A 126 -1.54 5.05 8.31
C CYS A 126 -1.71 4.24 7.02
N ALA A 127 -2.00 2.94 7.12
CA ALA A 127 -2.18 2.07 5.98
C ALA A 127 -3.20 2.64 4.97
N PRO A 128 -2.93 2.51 3.67
CA PRO A 128 -3.77 3.03 2.59
C PRO A 128 -5.24 2.62 2.71
N SER A 129 -5.51 1.36 3.08
CA SER A 129 -6.87 0.85 3.27
C SER A 129 -7.67 1.60 4.33
N ARG A 130 -6.99 2.17 5.32
CA ARG A 130 -7.61 2.97 6.38
C ARG A 130 -7.76 4.43 5.96
N ARG A 131 -6.76 4.96 5.23
CA ARG A 131 -6.70 6.36 4.82
C ARG A 131 -7.65 6.69 3.67
N PHE A 132 -7.92 5.73 2.79
CA PHE A 132 -8.84 5.92 1.66
C PHE A 132 -10.31 5.95 2.05
N LYS A 133 -10.68 5.54 3.26
CA LYS A 133 -12.10 5.55 3.70
C LYS A 133 -12.66 6.97 3.76
N LEU A 134 -13.91 7.11 3.33
CA LEU A 134 -14.67 8.36 3.46
C LEU A 134 -14.74 8.78 4.94
N GLY A 135 -14.56 10.07 5.21
CA GLY A 135 -14.64 10.65 6.56
C GLY A 135 -13.31 10.72 7.31
N ASN A 136 -12.20 10.28 6.71
CA ASN A 136 -10.88 10.45 7.30
C ASN A 136 -10.40 11.90 7.26
N ASN A 137 -9.52 12.26 8.20
CA ASN A 137 -9.01 13.63 8.33
C ASN A 137 -8.15 14.03 7.13
N VAL A 138 -8.61 15.03 6.38
CA VAL A 138 -7.98 15.54 5.15
C VAL A 138 -6.54 15.98 5.37
N VAL A 139 -6.28 16.67 6.49
CA VAL A 139 -4.93 17.19 6.78
C VAL A 139 -3.92 16.06 6.99
N LYS A 140 -4.36 14.95 7.58
CA LYS A 140 -3.52 13.76 7.78
C LYS A 140 -3.35 12.93 6.50
N ASN A 141 -4.13 13.19 5.45
CA ASN A 141 -4.13 12.43 4.21
C ASN A 141 -3.46 13.16 3.04
N LEU A 142 -2.84 14.32 3.27
CA LEU A 142 -2.35 15.18 2.18
C LEU A 142 -1.34 14.46 1.27
N ALA A 143 -0.45 13.65 1.82
CA ALA A 143 0.54 12.89 1.05
C ALA A 143 -0.09 11.80 0.18
N ILE A 144 -1.09 11.09 0.70
CA ILE A 144 -1.85 10.09 -0.08
C ILE A 144 -2.72 10.80 -1.12
N SER A 145 -3.23 11.98 -0.81
CA SER A 145 -4.15 12.72 -1.69
C SER A 145 -3.52 13.10 -3.02
N TYR A 146 -2.25 13.52 -3.06
CA TYR A 146 -1.61 13.86 -4.32
C TYR A 146 -1.37 12.62 -5.20
N GLN A 147 -1.01 11.48 -4.61
CA GLN A 147 -0.85 10.22 -5.36
C GLN A 147 -2.19 9.69 -5.88
N SER A 148 -3.28 10.00 -5.19
CA SER A 148 -4.63 9.66 -5.63
C SER A 148 -5.02 10.32 -6.96
N LEU A 149 -4.37 11.43 -7.34
CA LEU A 149 -4.58 12.03 -8.66
C LEU A 149 -4.10 11.11 -9.79
N PHE A 150 -2.97 10.43 -9.59
CA PHE A 150 -2.48 9.44 -10.56
C PHE A 150 -3.42 8.25 -10.63
N ILE A 151 -3.86 7.71 -9.48
CA ILE A 151 -4.84 6.63 -9.41
C ILE A 151 -6.12 7.03 -10.15
N THR A 152 -6.62 8.25 -9.94
CA THR A 152 -7.82 8.76 -10.61
C THR A 152 -7.64 8.78 -12.13
N SER A 153 -6.47 9.17 -12.63
CA SER A 153 -6.19 9.14 -14.05
C SER A 153 -6.26 7.72 -14.64
N LEU A 154 -5.69 6.73 -13.94
CA LEU A 154 -5.73 5.33 -14.34
C LEU A 154 -7.18 4.77 -14.35
N LEU A 155 -7.97 5.15 -13.36
CA LEU A 155 -9.39 4.78 -13.28
C LEU A 155 -10.22 5.40 -14.41
N HIS A 156 -9.88 6.61 -14.87
CA HIS A 156 -10.51 7.24 -16.04
C HIS A 156 -10.24 6.49 -17.34
N GLU A 157 -9.08 5.83 -17.45
CA GLU A 157 -8.77 4.94 -18.57
C GLU A 157 -9.52 3.59 -18.50
N GLY A 158 -10.34 3.39 -17.49
CA GLY A 158 -11.08 2.15 -17.26
C GLY A 158 -10.24 1.03 -16.65
N TRP A 159 -9.05 1.30 -16.11
CA TRP A 159 -8.20 0.27 -15.54
C TRP A 159 -8.56 0.02 -14.07
N ILE A 160 -8.63 -1.24 -13.68
CA ILE A 160 -8.77 -1.60 -12.27
C ILE A 160 -7.47 -1.31 -11.55
N VAL A 161 -7.59 -0.72 -10.37
CA VAL A 161 -6.43 -0.42 -9.51
C VAL A 161 -6.58 -1.14 -8.18
N THR A 162 -5.55 -1.91 -7.80
CA THR A 162 -5.40 -2.47 -6.45
C THR A 162 -4.35 -1.68 -5.68
N VAL A 163 -4.67 -1.30 -4.44
CA VAL A 163 -3.81 -0.50 -3.56
C VAL A 163 -3.54 -1.30 -2.29
N PRO A 164 -2.42 -2.05 -2.22
CA PRO A 164 -2.07 -2.83 -1.05
C PRO A 164 -1.55 -1.97 0.10
N ASP A 165 -1.82 -2.42 1.34
CA ASP A 165 -1.14 -1.98 2.55
C ASP A 165 0.23 -2.67 2.59
N HIS A 166 1.19 -2.14 1.82
CA HIS A 166 2.41 -2.86 1.49
C HIS A 166 3.39 -3.01 2.66
N GLU A 167 3.30 -2.15 3.68
CA GLU A 167 4.07 -2.29 4.92
C GLU A 167 3.49 -3.37 5.86
N GLY A 168 2.33 -3.91 5.53
CA GLY A 168 1.69 -5.01 6.27
C GLY A 168 1.07 -4.59 7.62
N PRO A 169 0.61 -5.58 8.40
CA PRO A 169 -0.14 -5.31 9.63
C PRO A 169 0.70 -4.69 10.75
N GLU A 170 2.03 -4.76 10.64
CA GLU A 170 2.98 -4.21 11.61
C GLU A 170 3.54 -2.86 11.18
N SER A 171 3.15 -2.32 10.01
CA SER A 171 3.79 -1.15 9.36
C SER A 171 5.32 -1.29 9.34
N ALA A 172 5.78 -2.38 8.75
CA ALA A 172 7.20 -2.70 8.68
C ALA A 172 7.87 -1.97 7.51
N PHE A 173 7.95 -0.65 7.59
CA PHE A 173 8.55 0.19 6.55
C PHE A 173 9.97 -0.26 6.20
N THR A 174 10.25 -0.40 4.91
CA THR A 174 11.51 -0.90 4.33
C THR A 174 11.81 -2.39 4.57
N ALA A 175 10.85 -3.18 5.03
CA ALA A 175 10.98 -4.63 5.11
C ALA A 175 10.77 -5.28 3.73
N GLY A 176 11.67 -4.99 2.80
CA GLY A 176 11.53 -5.20 1.37
C GLY A 176 10.97 -6.55 0.91
N PRO A 177 11.49 -7.72 1.35
CA PRO A 177 10.90 -9.00 0.96
C PRO A 177 9.43 -9.13 1.37
N LEU A 178 9.06 -8.69 2.56
CA LEU A 178 7.68 -8.67 3.03
C LEU A 178 6.81 -7.79 2.14
N GLU A 179 7.25 -6.57 1.85
CA GLU A 179 6.53 -5.62 0.99
C GLU A 179 6.32 -6.20 -0.41
N GLY A 180 7.36 -6.84 -0.97
CA GLY A 180 7.28 -7.50 -2.27
C GLY A 180 6.27 -8.65 -2.31
N HIS A 181 6.26 -9.52 -1.30
CA HIS A 181 5.27 -10.60 -1.17
C HIS A 181 3.85 -10.04 -1.07
N ILE A 182 3.65 -9.03 -0.24
CA ILE A 182 2.34 -8.38 -0.06
C ILE A 182 1.80 -7.85 -1.40
N ILE A 183 2.64 -7.16 -2.18
CA ILE A 183 2.24 -6.60 -3.48
C ILE A 183 1.84 -7.71 -4.46
N LEU A 184 2.67 -8.75 -4.59
CA LEU A 184 2.40 -9.86 -5.51
C LEU A 184 1.14 -10.64 -5.12
N ASP A 185 0.93 -10.86 -3.82
CA ASP A 185 -0.27 -11.53 -3.31
C ASP A 185 -1.52 -10.66 -3.39
N ALA A 186 -1.41 -9.33 -3.31
CA ALA A 186 -2.52 -8.43 -3.60
C ALA A 186 -2.98 -8.55 -5.06
N VAL A 187 -2.04 -8.74 -5.99
CA VAL A 187 -2.37 -9.02 -7.40
C VAL A 187 -3.12 -10.34 -7.52
N ARG A 188 -2.62 -11.43 -6.90
CA ARG A 188 -3.32 -12.74 -6.86
C ARG A 188 -4.74 -12.61 -6.32
N ALA A 189 -4.88 -11.95 -5.17
CA ALA A 189 -6.18 -11.70 -4.53
C ALA A 189 -7.12 -10.91 -5.45
N THR A 190 -6.61 -9.89 -6.14
CA THR A 190 -7.42 -9.05 -7.04
C THR A 190 -7.84 -9.81 -8.30
N LEU A 191 -6.94 -10.59 -8.90
CA LEU A 191 -7.26 -11.41 -10.08
C LEU A 191 -8.28 -12.53 -9.77
N SER A 192 -8.23 -13.11 -8.56
CA SER A 192 -9.19 -14.12 -8.10
C SER A 192 -10.52 -13.56 -7.60
N PHE A 193 -10.61 -12.22 -7.44
CA PHE A 193 -11.80 -11.58 -6.89
C PHE A 193 -12.94 -11.50 -7.92
N ASP A 194 -14.02 -12.23 -7.69
CA ASP A 194 -15.17 -12.36 -8.59
C ASP A 194 -15.77 -11.01 -9.02
N ARG A 195 -15.78 -10.00 -8.14
CA ARG A 195 -16.35 -8.67 -8.42
C ARG A 195 -15.44 -7.79 -9.28
N ALA A 196 -14.14 -8.08 -9.32
CA ALA A 196 -13.22 -7.40 -10.23
C ALA A 196 -13.44 -7.88 -11.67
N ASN A 197 -13.93 -9.12 -11.86
CA ASN A 197 -14.27 -9.69 -13.16
C ASN A 197 -13.12 -9.56 -14.19
N LEU A 198 -11.87 -9.62 -13.71
CA LEU A 198 -10.67 -9.63 -14.54
C LEU A 198 -10.49 -11.00 -15.22
N HIS A 199 -9.85 -11.02 -16.37
CA HIS A 199 -9.34 -12.27 -16.93
C HIS A 199 -8.14 -12.74 -16.10
N SER A 200 -7.96 -14.07 -15.99
CA SER A 200 -6.89 -14.66 -15.18
C SER A 200 -5.49 -14.32 -15.68
N ASP A 201 -5.36 -14.00 -16.95
CA ASP A 201 -4.14 -13.61 -17.66
C ASP A 201 -4.05 -12.09 -17.93
N ALA A 202 -4.87 -11.29 -17.25
CA ALA A 202 -4.86 -9.84 -17.37
C ALA A 202 -3.44 -9.29 -17.17
N LYS A 203 -3.08 -8.29 -17.98
CA LYS A 203 -1.79 -7.63 -17.90
C LYS A 203 -1.70 -6.79 -16.62
N VAL A 204 -0.66 -7.01 -15.86
CA VAL A 204 -0.41 -6.31 -14.61
C VAL A 204 0.74 -5.33 -14.78
N ILE A 205 0.57 -4.12 -14.28
CA ILE A 205 1.66 -3.15 -14.11
C ILE A 205 1.76 -2.79 -12.63
N GLY A 206 2.98 -2.88 -12.09
CA GLY A 206 3.29 -2.32 -10.77
C GLY A 206 3.63 -0.83 -10.89
N TYR A 207 3.03 -0.02 -10.04
CA TYR A 207 3.28 1.43 -9.96
C TYR A 207 3.61 1.83 -8.54
N GLY A 208 4.66 2.64 -8.35
CA GLY A 208 5.02 3.19 -7.07
C GLY A 208 5.88 4.44 -7.16
N TYR A 209 5.78 5.29 -6.14
CA TYR A 209 6.62 6.46 -5.98
C TYR A 209 7.19 6.50 -4.55
N SER A 210 8.48 6.90 -4.40
CA SER A 210 9.21 6.97 -3.11
C SER A 210 9.18 5.62 -2.38
N GLY A 211 8.65 5.52 -1.16
CA GLY A 211 8.49 4.25 -0.43
C GLY A 211 7.72 3.19 -1.21
N GLY A 212 6.64 3.58 -1.91
CA GLY A 212 5.91 2.67 -2.78
C GLY A 212 6.75 2.17 -3.99
N ALA A 213 7.71 2.97 -4.47
CA ALA A 213 8.64 2.51 -5.51
C ALA A 213 9.68 1.54 -4.96
N LEU A 214 10.11 1.72 -3.71
CA LEU A 214 10.97 0.76 -3.02
C LEU A 214 10.26 -0.61 -2.89
N ALA A 215 9.03 -0.62 -2.40
CA ALA A 215 8.21 -1.81 -2.24
C ALA A 215 7.97 -2.54 -3.58
N ASN A 216 7.61 -1.80 -4.65
CA ASN A 216 7.46 -2.38 -6.00
C ASN A 216 8.79 -2.86 -6.60
N GLY A 217 9.93 -2.26 -6.24
CA GLY A 217 11.24 -2.75 -6.62
C GLY A 217 11.53 -4.14 -6.05
N TRP A 218 11.13 -4.39 -4.80
CA TRP A 218 11.21 -5.72 -4.20
C TRP A 218 10.22 -6.70 -4.84
N ALA A 219 8.98 -6.28 -5.12
CA ALA A 219 8.03 -7.09 -5.86
C ALA A 219 8.57 -7.50 -7.22
N ALA A 220 9.19 -6.56 -7.96
CA ALA A 220 9.83 -6.82 -9.24
C ALA A 220 10.99 -7.84 -9.12
N SER A 221 11.80 -7.75 -8.07
CA SER A 221 12.92 -8.66 -7.85
C SER A 221 12.48 -10.08 -7.46
N LEU A 222 11.34 -10.22 -6.83
CA LEU A 222 10.78 -11.50 -6.36
C LEU A 222 9.83 -12.16 -7.38
N GLN A 223 9.33 -11.43 -8.35
CA GLN A 223 8.25 -11.86 -9.23
C GLN A 223 8.56 -13.18 -9.92
N ASP A 224 9.72 -13.36 -10.50
CA ASP A 224 10.09 -14.57 -11.25
C ASP A 224 10.17 -15.83 -10.36
N SER A 225 10.60 -15.66 -9.10
CA SER A 225 10.76 -16.78 -8.16
C SER A 225 9.52 -17.07 -7.32
N TYR A 226 8.75 -16.05 -6.99
CA TYR A 226 7.63 -16.14 -6.07
C TYR A 226 6.26 -16.16 -6.76
N ALA A 227 6.12 -15.46 -7.89
CA ALA A 227 4.85 -15.24 -8.56
C ALA A 227 4.99 -15.27 -10.10
N SER A 228 5.74 -16.25 -10.61
CA SER A 228 6.01 -16.42 -12.05
C SER A 228 4.76 -16.63 -12.91
N GLU A 229 3.64 -17.03 -12.31
CA GLU A 229 2.36 -17.20 -12.98
C GLU A 229 1.63 -15.88 -13.29
N LEU A 230 2.02 -14.77 -12.66
CA LEU A 230 1.41 -13.47 -12.88
C LEU A 230 1.92 -12.85 -14.19
N ASN A 231 0.99 -12.38 -15.03
CA ASN A 231 1.33 -11.69 -16.28
C ASN A 231 1.73 -10.24 -16.03
N VAL A 232 2.86 -10.03 -15.32
CA VAL A 232 3.39 -8.69 -15.05
C VAL A 232 4.15 -8.20 -16.28
N VAL A 233 3.64 -7.16 -16.93
CA VAL A 233 4.20 -6.61 -18.17
C VAL A 233 5.14 -5.42 -17.95
N GLY A 234 5.22 -4.89 -16.73
CA GLY A 234 6.15 -3.81 -16.41
C GLY A 234 5.99 -3.22 -15.02
N TRP A 235 7.01 -2.45 -14.63
CA TRP A 235 7.10 -1.75 -13.36
C TRP A 235 7.42 -0.27 -13.62
N SER A 236 6.62 0.63 -13.05
CA SER A 236 6.82 2.08 -13.13
C SER A 236 7.22 2.60 -11.76
N LEU A 237 8.50 2.89 -11.58
CA LEU A 237 9.11 3.25 -10.30
C LEU A 237 9.67 4.67 -10.34
N GLY A 238 9.15 5.54 -9.48
CA GLY A 238 9.61 6.93 -9.38
C GLY A 238 10.22 7.24 -8.02
N GLY A 239 11.35 7.98 -7.98
CA GLY A 239 11.99 8.39 -6.73
C GLY A 239 12.48 7.22 -5.88
N THR A 240 12.86 6.11 -6.51
CA THR A 240 13.27 4.87 -5.84
C THR A 240 14.55 5.03 -5.04
N ILE A 241 14.55 4.54 -3.81
CA ILE A 241 15.73 4.44 -2.96
C ILE A 241 16.50 3.18 -3.38
N THR A 242 17.61 3.34 -4.08
CA THR A 242 18.44 2.22 -4.56
C THR A 242 19.48 1.73 -3.55
N ASN A 243 19.80 2.55 -2.55
CA ASN A 243 20.72 2.20 -1.48
C ASN A 243 20.20 2.76 -0.15
N LEU A 244 19.58 1.88 0.63
CA LEU A 244 18.95 2.24 1.89
C LEU A 244 19.94 2.81 2.92
N PHE A 245 21.17 2.25 3.01
CA PHE A 245 22.19 2.75 3.95
C PHE A 245 22.65 4.16 3.61
N THR A 246 22.90 4.42 2.33
CA THR A 246 23.27 5.78 1.89
C THR A 246 22.14 6.76 2.11
N TRP A 247 20.89 6.34 1.86
CA TRP A 247 19.72 7.17 2.08
C TRP A 247 19.53 7.49 3.58
N ILE A 248 19.62 6.49 4.46
CA ILE A 248 19.52 6.69 5.92
C ILE A 248 20.59 7.67 6.40
N ARG A 249 21.85 7.49 6.02
CA ARG A 249 22.93 8.41 6.39
C ARG A 249 22.65 9.82 5.90
N TYR A 250 22.18 9.97 4.67
CA TYR A 250 21.86 11.27 4.10
C TYR A 250 20.77 12.00 4.88
N ILE A 251 19.69 11.33 5.27
CA ILE A 251 18.59 11.95 6.04
C ILE A 251 18.95 12.18 7.51
N ASP A 252 19.82 11.33 8.08
CA ASP A 252 20.34 11.47 9.45
C ASP A 252 21.45 12.54 9.56
N GLY A 253 21.97 13.00 8.45
CA GLY A 253 23.00 14.06 8.40
C GLY A 253 24.42 13.57 8.71
N THR A 254 24.71 12.26 8.55
CA THR A 254 26.03 11.66 8.81
C THR A 254 26.77 11.22 7.55
#